data_de777db94f658d24cf391ebc485bcc54
#
_entry.id   de777db94f658d24cf391ebc485bcc54
#
_cell.length_a   1.000
_cell.length_b   1.000
_cell.length_c   1.000
_cell.angle_alpha   90.00
_cell.angle_beta   90.00
_cell.angle_gamma   90.00
#
_symmetry.space_group_name_H-M   'P 1'
#
loop_
_entity.id
_entity.type
_entity.pdbx_description
1 polymer ?
#
loop_
_entity_poly.entity_id
_entity_poly.type
_entity_poly.pdbx_seq_one_letter_code
_entity_poly.pdbx_strand_id
1 'polypeptide(L)'
;MFDEAAKWQHRRLEVDPKEKEAYYTLGVIAYQKWIPALMTARSNLRMRPEDPGPLKDKKVKEELQTQYGAIVDEGMMDLNKALEIDPEYDDAMAYLNLLTRERADLLDDPNEYKKQIEIADGWLQKALDTKKIKAARAAKQPTGIHAEN
;
A
#
# COMPACT_ATOMS: atom_id res chain seq x y z
N MET A 1 2.83 19.37 4.34
CA MET A 1 3.51 18.32 5.14
C MET A 1 3.88 17.10 4.30
N PHE A 2 2.92 16.45 3.67
CA PHE A 2 3.20 15.27 2.82
C PHE A 2 4.06 15.59 1.61
N ASP A 3 3.87 16.73 0.98
CA ASP A 3 4.64 17.13 -0.20
C ASP A 3 6.13 17.35 0.14
N GLU A 4 6.41 17.92 1.30
CA GLU A 4 7.79 18.06 1.78
C GLU A 4 8.42 16.71 2.06
N ALA A 5 7.69 15.82 2.74
CA ALA A 5 8.17 14.47 3.01
C ALA A 5 8.47 13.73 1.72
N ALA A 6 7.59 13.82 0.71
CA ALA A 6 7.80 13.20 -0.59
C ALA A 6 9.05 13.76 -1.29
N LYS A 7 9.25 15.07 -1.23
CA LYS A 7 10.45 15.73 -1.77
C LYS A 7 11.73 15.14 -1.19
N TRP A 8 11.78 14.95 0.12
CA TRP A 8 12.94 14.38 0.78
C TRP A 8 13.22 12.96 0.31
N GLN A 9 12.17 12.15 0.12
CA GLN A 9 12.34 10.78 -0.36
C GLN A 9 12.85 10.77 -1.81
N HIS A 10 12.35 11.67 -2.66
CA HIS A 10 12.86 11.78 -4.03
C HIS A 10 14.34 12.19 -4.06
N ARG A 11 14.77 13.09 -3.18
CA ARG A 11 16.18 13.45 -3.05
C ARG A 11 17.04 12.28 -2.61
N ARG A 12 16.54 11.47 -1.68
CA ARG A 12 17.26 10.27 -1.24
C ARG A 12 17.46 9.31 -2.41
N LEU A 13 16.45 9.17 -3.27
CA LEU A 13 16.52 8.31 -4.44
C LEU A 13 17.46 8.85 -5.53
N GLU A 14 17.64 10.16 -5.60
CA GLU A 14 18.65 10.76 -6.49
C GLU A 14 20.07 10.36 -6.07
N VAL A 15 20.32 10.24 -4.78
CA VAL A 15 21.61 9.83 -4.23
C VAL A 15 21.78 8.32 -4.29
N ASP A 16 20.74 7.56 -3.91
CA ASP A 16 20.75 6.09 -3.96
C ASP A 16 19.44 5.57 -4.55
N PRO A 17 19.41 5.24 -5.86
CA PRO A 17 18.21 4.73 -6.53
C PRO A 17 17.75 3.35 -6.03
N LYS A 18 18.55 2.68 -5.21
CA LYS A 18 18.23 1.36 -4.65
C LYS A 18 17.78 1.42 -3.19
N GLU A 19 17.45 2.60 -2.69
CA GLU A 19 17.00 2.75 -1.32
C GLU A 19 15.51 2.36 -1.19
N LYS A 20 15.28 1.10 -0.83
CA LYS A 20 13.93 0.53 -0.73
C LYS A 20 13.03 1.27 0.26
N GLU A 21 13.58 1.76 1.36
CA GLU A 21 12.84 2.50 2.38
C GLU A 21 12.26 3.81 1.84
N ALA A 22 12.97 4.46 0.91
CA ALA A 22 12.48 5.68 0.29
C ALA A 22 11.25 5.38 -0.59
N TYR A 23 11.30 4.33 -1.39
CA TYR A 23 10.15 3.89 -2.18
C TYR A 23 8.98 3.48 -1.31
N TYR A 24 9.24 2.71 -0.25
CA TYR A 24 8.21 2.32 0.71
C TYR A 24 7.54 3.55 1.32
N THR A 25 8.33 4.52 1.78
CA THR A 25 7.81 5.74 2.40
C THR A 25 6.95 6.54 1.43
N LEU A 26 7.33 6.63 0.15
CA LEU A 26 6.49 7.28 -0.87
C LEU A 26 5.14 6.59 -1.02
N GLY A 27 5.11 5.27 -0.97
CA GLY A 27 3.86 4.51 -0.99
C GLY A 27 2.98 4.78 0.24
N VAL A 28 3.58 4.87 1.41
CA VAL A 28 2.87 5.20 2.66
C VAL A 28 2.30 6.62 2.59
N ILE A 29 3.06 7.57 2.07
CA ILE A 29 2.60 8.96 1.88
C ILE A 29 1.38 8.99 0.96
N ALA A 30 1.40 8.23 -0.14
CA ALA A 30 0.26 8.13 -1.05
C ALA A 30 -0.99 7.63 -0.32
N TYR A 31 -0.85 6.58 0.47
CA TYR A 31 -1.93 6.06 1.30
C TYR A 31 -2.48 7.12 2.25
N GLN A 32 -1.61 7.82 2.96
CA GLN A 32 -2.01 8.83 3.94
C GLN A 32 -2.72 10.02 3.30
N LYS A 33 -2.39 10.36 2.06
CA LYS A 33 -3.09 11.42 1.32
C LYS A 33 -4.48 10.98 0.87
N TRP A 34 -4.62 9.73 0.51
CA TRP A 34 -5.80 9.16 -0.15
C TRP A 34 -6.88 8.73 0.83
N ILE A 35 -6.50 8.02 1.89
CA ILE A 35 -7.47 7.33 2.76
C ILE A 35 -8.49 8.26 3.42
N PRO A 36 -8.14 9.47 3.91
CA PRO A 36 -9.14 10.34 4.51
C PRO A 36 -10.26 10.73 3.54
N ALA A 37 -9.90 10.99 2.28
CA ALA A 37 -10.89 11.36 1.25
C ALA A 37 -11.82 10.18 0.95
N LEU A 38 -11.28 8.97 0.84
CA LEU A 38 -12.11 7.78 0.61
C LEU A 38 -13.03 7.52 1.79
N MET A 39 -12.53 7.59 3.02
CA MET A 39 -13.36 7.36 4.21
C MET A 39 -14.47 8.40 4.35
N THR A 40 -14.18 9.66 4.03
CA THR A 40 -15.19 10.72 4.01
C THR A 40 -16.28 10.42 2.97
N ALA A 41 -15.88 10.02 1.77
CA ALA A 41 -16.82 9.66 0.72
C ALA A 41 -17.71 8.48 1.13
N ARG A 42 -17.13 7.44 1.72
CA ARG A 42 -17.87 6.28 2.21
C ARG A 42 -18.87 6.69 3.28
N SER A 43 -18.44 7.50 4.24
CA SER A 43 -19.30 8.00 5.30
C SER A 43 -20.48 8.81 4.75
N ASN A 44 -20.23 9.68 3.78
CA ASN A 44 -21.26 10.49 3.12
C ASN A 44 -22.28 9.63 2.37
N LEU A 45 -21.84 8.47 1.88
CA LEU A 45 -22.71 7.51 1.19
C LEU A 45 -23.33 6.48 2.18
N ARG A 46 -23.16 6.70 3.47
CA ARG A 46 -23.67 5.81 4.54
C ARG A 46 -23.08 4.39 4.43
N MET A 47 -21.87 4.29 3.96
CA MET A 47 -21.10 3.04 3.91
C MET A 47 -20.15 2.99 5.11
N ARG A 48 -20.20 1.90 5.85
CA ARG A 48 -19.29 1.68 6.98
C ARG A 48 -17.89 1.30 6.43
N PRO A 49 -16.82 1.49 7.22
CA PRO A 49 -15.48 1.09 6.77
C PRO A 49 -15.37 -0.37 6.34
N GLU A 50 -16.11 -1.27 7.00
CA GLU A 50 -16.09 -2.70 6.71
C GLU A 50 -17.06 -3.14 5.60
N ASP A 51 -17.95 -2.24 5.13
CA ASP A 51 -18.88 -2.58 4.06
C ASP A 51 -18.12 -2.80 2.76
N PRO A 52 -18.49 -3.80 1.94
CA PRO A 52 -17.85 -3.99 0.66
C PRO A 52 -18.16 -2.83 -0.29
N GLY A 53 -17.19 -2.52 -1.17
CA GLY A 53 -17.39 -1.58 -2.25
C GLY A 53 -17.95 -2.28 -3.48
N PRO A 54 -17.89 -1.65 -4.64
CA PRO A 54 -17.38 -0.29 -4.85
C PRO A 54 -18.28 0.79 -4.27
N LEU A 55 -17.84 2.05 -4.32
CA LEU A 55 -18.67 3.18 -3.90
C LEU A 55 -19.97 3.20 -4.70
N LYS A 56 -21.06 3.60 -4.05
CA LYS A 56 -22.40 3.52 -4.61
C LYS A 56 -22.81 4.70 -5.50
N ASP A 57 -21.93 5.68 -5.68
CA ASP A 57 -22.19 6.89 -6.44
C ASP A 57 -21.13 7.09 -7.52
N LYS A 58 -21.56 7.06 -8.78
CA LYS A 58 -20.67 7.18 -9.94
C LYS A 58 -19.94 8.53 -9.99
N LYS A 59 -20.63 9.62 -9.68
CA LYS A 59 -20.05 10.95 -9.70
C LYS A 59 -18.96 11.10 -8.65
N VAL A 60 -19.20 10.59 -7.45
CA VAL A 60 -18.22 10.58 -6.36
C VAL A 60 -16.98 9.79 -6.76
N LYS A 61 -17.16 8.63 -7.40
CA LYS A 61 -16.04 7.82 -7.90
C LYS A 61 -15.21 8.61 -8.92
N GLU A 62 -15.85 9.26 -9.86
CA GLU A 62 -15.16 10.05 -10.89
C GLU A 62 -14.37 11.21 -10.28
N GLU A 63 -14.95 11.90 -9.31
CA GLU A 63 -14.29 13.00 -8.61
C GLU A 63 -13.04 12.51 -7.85
N LEU A 64 -13.16 11.40 -7.14
CA LEU A 64 -12.03 10.82 -6.41
C LEU A 64 -10.96 10.31 -7.37
N GLN A 65 -11.36 9.67 -8.47
CA GLN A 65 -10.42 9.20 -9.50
C GLN A 65 -9.64 10.37 -10.09
N THR A 66 -10.31 11.46 -10.40
CA THR A 66 -9.66 12.66 -10.95
C THR A 66 -8.67 13.27 -9.96
N GLN A 67 -9.04 13.31 -8.68
CA GLN A 67 -8.24 13.97 -7.66
C GLN A 67 -7.11 13.11 -7.13
N TYR A 68 -7.33 11.81 -6.97
CA TYR A 68 -6.40 10.91 -6.28
C TYR A 68 -5.87 9.75 -7.11
N GLY A 69 -6.44 9.48 -8.29
CA GLY A 69 -6.07 8.32 -9.09
C GLY A 69 -4.58 8.23 -9.37
N ALA A 70 -3.96 9.33 -9.79
CA ALA A 70 -2.54 9.38 -10.10
C ALA A 70 -1.69 9.17 -8.84
N ILE A 71 -2.11 9.73 -7.71
CA ILE A 71 -1.40 9.60 -6.42
C ILE A 71 -1.37 8.14 -5.98
N VAL A 72 -2.50 7.46 -6.07
CA VAL A 72 -2.62 6.04 -5.71
C VAL A 72 -1.77 5.17 -6.64
N ASP A 73 -1.88 5.40 -7.95
CA ASP A 73 -1.12 4.61 -8.94
C ASP A 73 0.39 4.79 -8.76
N GLU A 74 0.85 6.00 -8.52
CA GLU A 74 2.26 6.29 -8.25
C GLU A 74 2.73 5.62 -6.96
N GLY A 75 1.93 5.68 -5.91
CA GLY A 75 2.23 5.01 -4.64
C GLY A 75 2.37 3.50 -4.81
N MET A 76 1.50 2.89 -5.60
CA MET A 76 1.58 1.45 -5.89
C MET A 76 2.84 1.11 -6.71
N MET A 77 3.21 1.95 -7.65
CA MET A 77 4.46 1.79 -8.41
C MET A 77 5.67 1.84 -7.49
N ASP A 78 5.70 2.80 -6.57
CA ASP A 78 6.79 2.94 -5.61
C ASP A 78 6.90 1.71 -4.69
N LEU A 79 5.78 1.20 -4.20
CA LEU A 79 5.78 -0.02 -3.38
C LEU A 79 6.29 -1.23 -4.17
N ASN A 80 5.92 -1.34 -5.44
CA ASN A 80 6.42 -2.41 -6.30
C ASN A 80 7.93 -2.28 -6.53
N LYS A 81 8.45 -1.07 -6.66
CA LYS A 81 9.90 -0.84 -6.75
C LYS A 81 10.63 -1.25 -5.48
N ALA A 82 10.03 -0.98 -4.32
CA ALA A 82 10.60 -1.46 -3.05
C ALA A 82 10.70 -2.99 -3.04
N LEU A 83 9.68 -3.68 -3.58
CA LEU A 83 9.67 -5.15 -3.67
C LEU A 83 10.63 -5.70 -4.73
N GLU A 84 10.89 -4.96 -5.80
CA GLU A 84 11.93 -5.33 -6.77
C GLU A 84 13.30 -5.35 -6.12
N ILE A 85 13.56 -4.40 -5.22
CA ILE A 85 14.82 -4.29 -4.49
C ILE A 85 14.90 -5.35 -3.38
N ASP A 86 13.80 -5.52 -2.62
CA ASP A 86 13.70 -6.48 -1.53
C ASP A 86 12.40 -7.29 -1.67
N PRO A 87 12.46 -8.49 -2.27
CA PRO A 87 11.27 -9.33 -2.46
C PRO A 87 10.60 -9.80 -1.16
N GLU A 88 11.27 -9.65 -0.02
CA GLU A 88 10.74 -10.01 1.30
C GLU A 88 10.30 -8.78 2.12
N TYR A 89 10.03 -7.67 1.46
CA TYR A 89 9.59 -6.46 2.13
C TYR A 89 8.09 -6.56 2.45
N ASP A 90 7.78 -7.24 3.55
CA ASP A 90 6.40 -7.55 3.93
C ASP A 90 5.54 -6.29 4.21
N ASP A 91 6.12 -5.23 4.76
CA ASP A 91 5.38 -3.98 4.98
C ASP A 91 4.93 -3.34 3.65
N ALA A 92 5.75 -3.42 2.61
CA ALA A 92 5.35 -2.95 1.28
C ALA A 92 4.20 -3.77 0.71
N MET A 93 4.21 -5.08 0.92
CA MET A 93 3.11 -5.97 0.52
C MET A 93 1.81 -5.60 1.24
N ALA A 94 1.90 -5.28 2.54
CA ALA A 94 0.74 -4.87 3.34
C ALA A 94 0.09 -3.59 2.80
N TYR A 95 0.90 -2.61 2.41
CA TYR A 95 0.37 -1.38 1.81
C TYR A 95 -0.16 -1.60 0.39
N LEU A 96 0.41 -2.51 -0.38
CA LEU A 96 -0.16 -2.91 -1.68
C LEU A 96 -1.55 -3.53 -1.51
N ASN A 97 -1.73 -4.35 -0.48
CA ASN A 97 -3.07 -4.84 -0.14
C ASN A 97 -4.04 -3.68 0.09
N LEU A 98 -3.67 -2.72 0.94
CA LEU A 98 -4.53 -1.60 1.27
C LEU A 98 -4.86 -0.74 0.05
N LEU A 99 -3.85 -0.31 -0.69
CA LEU A 99 -4.06 0.55 -1.87
C LEU A 99 -4.84 -0.15 -2.99
N THR A 100 -4.58 -1.44 -3.22
CA THR A 100 -5.32 -2.21 -4.24
C THR A 100 -6.79 -2.33 -3.85
N ARG A 101 -7.07 -2.67 -2.60
CA ARG A 101 -8.42 -2.82 -2.07
C ARG A 101 -9.20 -1.51 -2.14
N GLU A 102 -8.58 -0.43 -1.74
CA GLU A 102 -9.22 0.87 -1.69
C GLU A 102 -9.41 1.48 -3.07
N ARG A 103 -8.44 1.30 -3.96
CA ARG A 103 -8.59 1.73 -5.35
C ARG A 103 -9.76 1.02 -6.04
N ALA A 104 -10.03 -0.21 -5.65
CA ALA A 104 -11.15 -0.97 -6.19
C ALA A 104 -12.50 -0.30 -5.91
N ASP A 105 -12.61 0.51 -4.86
CA ASP A 105 -13.82 1.27 -4.57
C ASP A 105 -14.22 2.25 -5.68
N LEU A 106 -13.29 2.58 -6.57
CA LEU A 106 -13.52 3.51 -7.69
C LEU A 106 -13.97 2.80 -8.97
N LEU A 107 -14.04 1.47 -8.97
CA LEU A 107 -14.43 0.69 -10.15
C LEU A 107 -15.95 0.66 -10.32
N ASP A 108 -16.39 0.61 -11.58
CA ASP A 108 -17.81 0.50 -11.92
C ASP A 108 -18.25 -0.96 -12.11
N ASP A 109 -17.38 -1.79 -12.69
CA ASP A 109 -17.68 -3.20 -12.97
C ASP A 109 -17.53 -4.06 -11.72
N PRO A 110 -18.62 -4.74 -11.27
CA PRO A 110 -18.55 -5.63 -10.11
C PRO A 110 -17.55 -6.79 -10.25
N ASN A 111 -17.35 -7.27 -11.47
CA ASN A 111 -16.39 -8.36 -11.73
C ASN A 111 -14.96 -7.87 -11.60
N GLU A 112 -14.67 -6.68 -12.09
CA GLU A 112 -13.35 -6.06 -11.91
C GLU A 112 -13.09 -5.73 -10.44
N TYR A 113 -14.10 -5.22 -9.74
CA TYR A 113 -14.00 -5.00 -8.29
C TYR A 113 -13.60 -6.29 -7.57
N LYS A 114 -14.33 -7.37 -7.82
CA LYS A 114 -14.06 -8.67 -7.19
C LYS A 114 -12.63 -9.16 -7.48
N LYS A 115 -12.19 -9.01 -8.73
CA LYS A 115 -10.84 -9.40 -9.15
C LYS A 115 -9.78 -8.62 -8.38
N GLN A 116 -9.96 -7.31 -8.21
CA GLN A 116 -9.02 -6.49 -7.46
C GLN A 116 -8.99 -6.85 -5.98
N ILE A 117 -10.14 -7.17 -5.40
CA ILE A 117 -10.20 -7.65 -4.01
C ILE A 117 -9.43 -8.97 -3.85
N GLU A 118 -9.54 -9.88 -4.80
CA GLU A 118 -8.77 -11.13 -4.79
C GLU A 118 -7.25 -10.86 -4.87
N ILE A 119 -6.83 -9.89 -5.68
CA ILE A 119 -5.43 -9.48 -5.77
C ILE A 119 -4.98 -8.89 -4.42
N ALA A 120 -5.80 -8.04 -3.81
CA ALA A 120 -5.50 -7.45 -2.50
C ALA A 120 -5.36 -8.54 -1.42
N ASP A 121 -6.26 -9.51 -1.41
CA ASP A 121 -6.20 -10.65 -0.49
C ASP A 121 -4.91 -11.46 -0.70
N GLY A 122 -4.48 -11.61 -1.93
CA GLY A 122 -3.20 -12.26 -2.26
C GLY A 122 -2.01 -11.52 -1.67
N TRP A 123 -2.00 -10.18 -1.76
CA TRP A 123 -0.95 -9.36 -1.13
C TRP A 123 -0.93 -9.52 0.39
N LEU A 124 -2.11 -9.51 1.01
CA LEU A 124 -2.23 -9.69 2.45
C LEU A 124 -1.67 -11.05 2.88
N GLN A 125 -2.05 -12.11 2.17
CA GLN A 125 -1.57 -13.45 2.48
C GLN A 125 -0.05 -13.55 2.31
N LYS A 126 0.49 -12.97 1.24
CA LYS A 126 1.92 -12.95 1.00
C LYS A 126 2.67 -12.18 2.08
N ALA A 127 2.13 -11.06 2.55
CA ALA A 127 2.71 -10.29 3.64
C ALA A 127 2.78 -11.13 4.94
N LEU A 128 1.69 -11.81 5.27
CA LEU A 128 1.63 -12.65 6.46
C LEU A 128 2.60 -13.84 6.38
N ASP A 129 2.65 -14.51 5.24
CA ASP A 129 3.56 -15.64 5.02
C ASP A 129 5.02 -15.21 5.10
N THR A 130 5.36 -14.07 4.45
CA THR A 130 6.71 -13.52 4.48
C THR A 130 7.13 -13.16 5.89
N LYS A 131 6.23 -12.53 6.65
CA LYS A 131 6.50 -12.18 8.05
C LYS A 131 6.80 -13.43 8.89
N LYS A 132 6.04 -14.51 8.69
CA LYS A 132 6.28 -15.79 9.37
C LYS A 132 7.63 -16.40 9.00
N ILE A 133 7.98 -16.38 7.71
CA ILE A 133 9.27 -16.89 7.22
C ILE A 133 10.42 -16.11 7.84
N LYS A 134 10.34 -14.80 7.87
CA LYS A 134 11.36 -13.93 8.46
C LYS A 134 11.49 -14.16 9.98
N ALA A 135 10.36 -14.32 10.67
CA ALA A 135 10.36 -14.61 12.11
C ALA A 135 10.98 -15.97 12.41
N ALA A 136 10.67 -17.00 11.62
CA ALA A 136 11.24 -18.33 11.76
C ALA A 136 12.75 -18.34 11.50
N ARG A 137 13.20 -17.57 10.50
CA ARG A 137 14.62 -17.41 10.17
C ARG A 137 15.36 -16.71 11.30
N ALA A 138 14.79 -15.65 11.86
CA ALA A 138 15.37 -14.92 12.99
C ALA A 138 15.47 -15.79 14.24
N ALA A 139 14.47 -16.64 14.51
CA ALA A 139 14.46 -17.56 15.65
C ALA A 139 15.55 -18.63 15.56
N LYS A 140 15.98 -19.00 14.33
CA LYS A 140 17.04 -19.99 14.10
C LYS A 140 18.44 -19.41 14.14
N GLN A 141 18.59 -18.10 14.07
CA GLN A 141 19.90 -17.47 14.08
C GLN A 141 20.43 -17.38 15.50
N PRO A 142 21.72 -17.74 15.74
CA PRO A 142 22.32 -17.49 17.03
C PRO A 142 22.36 -16.00 17.30
N THR A 143 21.95 -15.59 18.50
CA THR A 143 22.01 -14.19 18.88
C THR A 143 23.46 -13.80 19.13
N GLY A 144 23.84 -12.57 18.83
CA GLY A 144 25.20 -12.07 19.06
C GLY A 144 25.66 -12.19 20.52
N ILE A 145 24.73 -12.22 21.45
CA ILE A 145 24.98 -12.37 22.87
C ILE A 145 25.65 -13.72 23.17
N HIS A 146 25.30 -14.75 22.43
CA HIS A 146 25.87 -16.09 22.63
C HIS A 146 27.27 -16.22 22.06
N ALA A 147 27.64 -15.40 21.10
CA ALA A 147 28.96 -15.46 20.48
C ALA A 147 30.06 -14.87 21.34
N GLU A 148 29.72 -14.13 22.35
CA GLU A 148 30.69 -13.50 23.28
C GLU A 148 31.06 -14.38 24.46
N ASN A 149 30.40 -15.49 24.62
CA ASN A 149 30.66 -16.44 25.67
C ASN A 149 31.48 -17.64 25.16
#